data_426f1fbdb1b6bf76bcf0d7e83ae8c242
#
_entry.id   426f1fbdb1b6bf76bcf0d7e83ae8c242
#
_cell.length_a   1.000
_cell.length_b   1.000
_cell.length_c   1.000
_cell.angle_alpha   90.00
_cell.angle_beta   90.00
_cell.angle_gamma   90.00
#
_symmetry.space_group_name_H-M   'P 1'
#
loop_
_entity.id
_entity.type
_entity.pdbx_description
1 polymer ?
#
loop_
_entity_poly.entity_id
_entity_poly.type
_entity_poly.pdbx_seq_one_letter_code
_entity_poly.pdbx_strand_id
1 'polypeptide(L)'
;MYQRSCLTYFCVIYNEDTFDAKDFFESLNLDYKVFERFGTNKSIEIGRNEIFDININEMVRVTLKDLFGKEEILLNLKKKYNLTYYLERVPSLVYDTDEPNQILSLEPDIVEFLYKTQTEDDLDYYIL
;
A
#
# COMPACT_ATOMS: atom_id res chain seq x y z
N MET A 1 20.81 20.04 -4.74
CA MET A 1 19.41 19.80 -4.34
C MET A 1 19.13 18.32 -4.37
N TYR A 2 18.65 17.80 -3.28
CA TYR A 2 18.34 16.38 -3.17
C TYR A 2 16.89 16.14 -3.58
N GLN A 3 16.67 15.28 -4.57
CA GLN A 3 15.35 14.83 -4.89
C GLN A 3 15.10 13.50 -4.17
N ARG A 4 14.14 13.49 -3.29
CA ARG A 4 13.64 12.28 -2.67
C ARG A 4 12.35 11.91 -3.37
N SER A 5 12.23 10.69 -3.79
CA SER A 5 10.97 10.17 -4.30
C SER A 5 10.55 8.99 -3.45
N CYS A 6 9.27 8.76 -3.38
CA CYS A 6 8.74 7.57 -2.74
C CYS A 6 7.55 7.08 -3.53
N LEU A 7 7.59 5.80 -3.84
CA LEU A 7 6.46 5.09 -4.43
C LEU A 7 5.74 4.36 -3.32
N THR A 8 4.43 4.59 -3.22
CA THR A 8 3.59 3.86 -2.27
C THR A 8 2.37 3.29 -2.96
N TYR A 9 1.96 2.11 -2.58
CA TYR A 9 0.69 1.52 -2.98
C TYR A 9 0.26 0.43 -2.01
N PHE A 10 -1.04 0.18 -1.97
CA PHE A 10 -1.61 -0.93 -1.21
C PHE A 10 -1.73 -2.12 -2.15
N CYS A 11 -1.01 -3.19 -1.84
CA CYS A 11 -0.93 -4.37 -2.70
C CYS A 11 -1.83 -5.47 -2.17
N VAL A 12 -2.66 -6.01 -3.04
CA VAL A 12 -3.52 -7.16 -2.74
C VAL A 12 -3.05 -8.33 -3.58
N ILE A 13 -2.55 -9.38 -2.94
CA ILE A 13 -2.16 -10.62 -3.62
C ILE A 13 -3.32 -11.60 -3.49
N TYR A 14 -3.75 -12.16 -4.61
CA TYR A 14 -4.92 -13.03 -4.65
C TYR A 14 -4.64 -14.33 -5.39
N ASN A 15 -5.49 -15.32 -5.12
CA ASN A 15 -5.51 -16.58 -5.87
C ASN A 15 -6.47 -16.44 -7.05
N GLU A 16 -5.97 -16.63 -8.25
CA GLU A 16 -6.72 -16.46 -9.49
C GLU A 16 -7.97 -17.34 -9.56
N ASP A 17 -7.94 -18.52 -8.98
CA ASP A 17 -9.04 -19.49 -9.06
C ASP A 17 -10.24 -19.14 -8.19
N THR A 18 -10.03 -18.37 -7.12
CA THR A 18 -11.06 -18.10 -6.11
C THR A 18 -11.47 -16.65 -5.99
N PHE A 19 -10.67 -15.74 -6.54
CA PHE A 19 -10.85 -14.31 -6.33
C PHE A 19 -11.86 -13.70 -7.30
N ASP A 20 -12.84 -12.97 -6.75
CA ASP A 20 -13.77 -12.14 -7.52
C ASP A 20 -13.42 -10.67 -7.31
N ALA A 21 -12.74 -10.09 -8.29
CA ALA A 21 -12.28 -8.70 -8.21
C ALA A 21 -13.46 -7.72 -8.18
N LYS A 22 -14.54 -8.01 -8.91
CA LYS A 22 -15.72 -7.16 -8.91
C LYS A 22 -16.35 -7.07 -7.52
N ASP A 23 -16.53 -8.21 -6.86
CA ASP A 23 -17.05 -8.26 -5.49
C ASP A 23 -16.13 -7.50 -4.53
N PHE A 24 -14.82 -7.67 -4.69
CA PHE A 24 -13.84 -6.98 -3.87
C PHE A 24 -13.99 -5.45 -3.95
N PHE A 25 -14.00 -4.91 -5.17
CA PHE A 25 -14.09 -3.46 -5.37
C PHE A 25 -15.47 -2.91 -5.01
N GLU A 26 -16.55 -3.62 -5.32
CA GLU A 26 -17.89 -3.21 -4.94
C GLU A 26 -18.06 -3.17 -3.42
N SER A 27 -17.55 -4.17 -2.72
CA SER A 27 -17.60 -4.22 -1.26
C SER A 27 -16.90 -3.03 -0.60
N LEU A 28 -15.83 -2.55 -1.22
CA LEU A 28 -15.09 -1.38 -0.75
C LEU A 28 -15.64 -0.07 -1.30
N ASN A 29 -16.66 -0.12 -2.14
CA ASN A 29 -17.23 1.04 -2.84
C ASN A 29 -16.15 1.79 -3.64
N LEU A 30 -15.33 1.05 -4.35
CA LEU A 30 -14.26 1.58 -5.20
C LEU A 30 -14.55 1.25 -6.66
N ASP A 31 -14.09 2.13 -7.55
CA ASP A 31 -14.14 1.87 -8.98
C ASP A 31 -13.28 0.65 -9.32
N TYR A 32 -13.81 -0.18 -10.20
CA TYR A 32 -13.11 -1.37 -10.65
C TYR A 32 -11.93 -0.96 -11.53
N LYS A 33 -10.73 -1.02 -10.98
CA LYS A 33 -9.47 -0.82 -11.71
C LYS A 33 -8.53 -1.95 -11.36
N VAL A 34 -8.37 -2.87 -12.29
CA VAL A 34 -7.44 -3.97 -12.11
C VAL A 34 -6.16 -3.65 -12.83
N PHE A 35 -5.07 -3.58 -12.07
CA PHE A 35 -3.73 -3.54 -12.63
C PHE A 35 -3.10 -4.90 -12.36
N GLU A 36 -2.98 -5.72 -13.38
CA GLU A 36 -2.27 -6.98 -13.24
C GLU A 36 -0.79 -6.75 -13.37
N ARG A 37 -0.03 -7.18 -12.37
CA ARG A 37 1.41 -7.27 -12.48
C ARG A 37 1.75 -8.56 -13.19
N PHE A 38 2.67 -8.46 -14.14
CA PHE A 38 3.21 -9.64 -14.78
C PHE A 38 4.10 -10.39 -13.80
N GLY A 39 3.79 -11.65 -13.53
CA GLY A 39 4.53 -12.49 -12.62
C GLY A 39 3.77 -13.75 -12.29
N THR A 40 4.35 -14.57 -11.40
CA THR A 40 3.74 -15.81 -10.95
C THR A 40 2.57 -15.59 -9.99
N ASN A 41 2.54 -14.42 -9.34
CA ASN A 41 1.47 -14.06 -8.40
C ASN A 41 0.61 -12.97 -9.01
N LYS A 42 -0.69 -13.11 -8.92
CA LYS A 42 -1.63 -12.09 -9.31
C LYS A 42 -1.76 -11.07 -8.20
N SER A 43 -1.68 -9.79 -8.54
CA SER A 43 -1.77 -8.71 -7.56
C SER A 43 -2.54 -7.52 -8.12
N ILE A 44 -3.11 -6.75 -7.18
CA ILE A 44 -3.79 -5.49 -7.47
C ILE A 44 -3.08 -4.40 -6.69
N GLU A 45 -2.86 -3.27 -7.33
CA GLU A 45 -2.29 -2.08 -6.68
C GLU A 45 -3.40 -1.04 -6.49
N ILE A 46 -3.59 -0.60 -5.25
CA ILE A 46 -4.58 0.43 -4.90
C ILE A 46 -3.84 1.66 -4.39
N GLY A 47 -4.23 2.83 -4.89
CA GLY A 47 -3.70 4.10 -4.41
C GLY A 47 -2.24 4.32 -4.77
N ARG A 48 -1.79 3.79 -5.89
CA ARG A 48 -0.41 3.97 -6.34
C ARG A 48 -0.08 5.46 -6.46
N ASN A 49 0.95 5.86 -5.76
CA ASN A 49 1.33 7.27 -5.65
C ASN A 49 2.84 7.39 -5.60
N GLU A 50 3.39 8.27 -6.41
CA GLU A 50 4.82 8.57 -6.43
C GLU A 50 5.00 10.08 -6.37
N ILE A 51 5.59 10.55 -5.29
CA ILE A 51 5.76 11.98 -5.06
C ILE A 51 7.21 12.26 -4.64
N PHE A 52 7.67 13.47 -4.99
CA PHE A 52 8.99 13.94 -4.64
C PHE A 52 8.92 14.85 -3.42
N ASP A 53 9.90 14.71 -2.54
CA ASP A 53 10.18 15.61 -1.42
C ASP A 53 9.03 15.81 -0.44
N ILE A 54 8.33 14.73 -0.12
CA ILE A 54 7.17 14.77 0.76
C ILE A 54 7.35 13.87 1.97
N ASN A 55 6.58 14.17 3.03
CA ASN A 55 6.49 13.34 4.22
C ASN A 55 5.85 12.00 3.87
N ILE A 56 6.51 10.90 4.25
CA ILE A 56 6.06 9.55 3.95
C ILE A 56 4.66 9.25 4.52
N ASN A 57 4.35 9.80 5.69
CA ASN A 57 3.04 9.57 6.31
C ASN A 57 1.91 10.21 5.51
N GLU A 58 2.13 11.38 4.94
CA GLU A 58 1.15 12.01 4.07
C GLU A 58 0.95 11.21 2.79
N MET A 59 2.02 10.69 2.22
CA MET A 59 1.94 9.84 1.03
C MET A 59 1.15 8.57 1.30
N VAL A 60 1.43 7.93 2.43
CA VAL A 60 0.72 6.71 2.83
C VAL A 60 -0.76 7.01 3.05
N ARG A 61 -1.08 8.15 3.68
CA ARG A 61 -2.48 8.55 3.85
C ARG A 61 -3.19 8.77 2.53
N VAL A 62 -2.52 9.37 1.56
CA VAL A 62 -3.08 9.52 0.20
C VAL A 62 -3.31 8.15 -0.43
N THR A 63 -2.34 7.25 -0.30
CA THR A 63 -2.47 5.88 -0.80
C THR A 63 -3.64 5.14 -0.17
N LEU A 64 -3.85 5.30 1.13
CA LEU A 64 -4.88 4.58 1.90
C LEU A 64 -6.20 5.35 2.03
N LYS A 65 -6.32 6.53 1.45
CA LYS A 65 -7.46 7.45 1.71
C LYS A 65 -8.82 6.79 1.48
N ASP A 66 -8.94 5.94 0.47
CA ASP A 66 -10.20 5.28 0.13
C ASP A 66 -10.41 3.99 0.91
N LEU A 67 -9.44 3.61 1.72
CA LEU A 67 -9.48 2.40 2.53
C LEU A 67 -9.67 2.67 4.02
N PHE A 68 -9.32 3.86 4.50
CA PHE A 68 -9.55 4.24 5.88
C PHE A 68 -11.04 4.17 6.22
N GLY A 69 -11.37 3.60 7.36
CA GLY A 69 -12.75 3.38 7.78
C GLY A 69 -13.36 2.07 7.25
N LYS A 70 -12.65 1.36 6.39
CA LYS A 70 -13.13 0.11 5.78
C LYS A 70 -12.34 -1.11 6.27
N GLU A 71 -11.72 -1.00 7.43
CA GLU A 71 -10.83 -2.03 7.97
C GLU A 71 -11.54 -3.36 8.16
N GLU A 72 -12.77 -3.34 8.67
CA GLU A 72 -13.55 -4.56 8.87
C GLU A 72 -13.90 -5.23 7.53
N ILE A 73 -14.28 -4.44 6.54
CA ILE A 73 -14.58 -4.96 5.20
C ILE A 73 -13.33 -5.59 4.58
N LEU A 74 -12.19 -4.91 4.69
CA LEU A 74 -10.92 -5.43 4.19
C LEU A 74 -10.55 -6.74 4.86
N LEU A 75 -10.73 -6.83 6.18
CA LEU A 75 -10.42 -8.06 6.91
C LEU A 75 -11.34 -9.21 6.50
N ASN A 76 -12.63 -8.94 6.30
CA ASN A 76 -13.59 -9.94 5.86
C ASN A 76 -13.29 -10.44 4.45
N LEU A 77 -12.94 -9.54 3.54
CA LEU A 77 -12.54 -9.90 2.18
C LEU A 77 -11.26 -10.73 2.16
N LYS A 78 -10.30 -10.36 3.04
CA LYS A 78 -9.06 -11.12 3.18
C LYS A 78 -9.34 -12.57 3.55
N LYS A 79 -10.25 -12.80 4.48
CA LYS A 79 -10.64 -14.16 4.89
C LYS A 79 -11.42 -14.89 3.81
N LYS A 80 -12.34 -14.17 3.14
CA LYS A 80 -13.20 -14.75 2.11
C LYS A 80 -12.39 -15.29 0.94
N TYR A 81 -11.38 -14.55 0.50
CA TYR A 81 -10.60 -14.88 -0.69
C TYR A 81 -9.17 -15.32 -0.38
N ASN A 82 -8.83 -15.47 0.88
CA ASN A 82 -7.48 -15.81 1.30
C ASN A 82 -6.43 -14.84 0.72
N LEU A 83 -6.67 -13.56 0.92
CA LEU A 83 -5.81 -12.50 0.38
C LEU A 83 -4.63 -12.23 1.30
N THR A 84 -3.57 -11.68 0.71
CA THR A 84 -2.46 -11.10 1.44
C THR A 84 -2.37 -9.62 1.10
N TYR A 85 -2.26 -8.78 2.12
CA TYR A 85 -2.16 -7.33 1.96
C TYR A 85 -0.77 -6.85 2.33
N TYR A 86 -0.23 -5.98 1.50
CA TYR A 86 1.04 -5.28 1.77
C TYR A 86 0.88 -3.80 1.54
N LEU A 87 1.42 -3.00 2.45
CA LEU A 87 1.70 -1.59 2.16
C LEU A 87 3.10 -1.53 1.57
N GLU A 88 3.19 -1.27 0.28
CA GLU A 88 4.48 -1.14 -0.38
C GLU A 88 4.98 0.29 -0.25
N ARG A 89 6.19 0.44 0.27
CA ARG A 89 6.87 1.71 0.38
C ARG A 89 8.26 1.58 -0.26
N VAL A 90 8.48 2.30 -1.33
CA VAL A 90 9.75 2.23 -2.07
C VAL A 90 10.36 3.63 -2.14
N PRO A 91 10.96 4.12 -1.05
CA PRO A 91 11.64 5.40 -1.08
C PRO A 91 12.98 5.30 -1.80
N SER A 92 13.29 6.34 -2.57
CA SER A 92 14.62 6.56 -3.12
C SER A 92 15.33 7.58 -2.25
N LEU A 93 16.40 7.15 -1.61
CA LEU A 93 17.13 8.00 -0.66
C LEU A 93 18.41 8.50 -1.31
N VAL A 94 18.72 9.75 -1.04
CA VAL A 94 20.02 10.30 -1.41
C VAL A 94 20.99 10.04 -0.28
N TYR A 95 22.19 9.57 -0.61
CA TYR A 95 23.15 9.00 0.34
C TYR A 95 23.55 9.94 1.49
N ASP A 96 23.68 11.24 1.25
CA ASP A 96 24.17 12.16 2.27
C ASP A 96 23.08 13.06 2.86
N THR A 97 21.89 12.54 3.03
CA THR A 97 20.82 13.25 3.71
C THR A 97 20.96 13.12 5.22
N ASP A 98 20.74 14.21 5.94
CA ASP A 98 20.81 14.22 7.39
C ASP A 98 19.59 13.60 8.08
N GLU A 99 18.56 13.25 7.34
CA GLU A 99 17.28 12.81 7.90
C GLU A 99 16.71 11.53 7.29
N PRO A 100 17.50 10.46 7.11
CA PRO A 100 16.96 9.25 6.50
C PRO A 100 15.90 8.54 7.33
N ASN A 101 15.94 8.72 8.64
CA ASN A 101 15.05 7.98 9.55
C ASN A 101 13.63 8.52 9.60
N GLN A 102 13.41 9.79 9.30
CA GLN A 102 12.07 10.38 9.32
C GLN A 102 11.15 9.83 8.24
N ILE A 103 11.73 9.31 7.16
CA ILE A 103 10.97 8.74 6.05
C ILE A 103 10.44 7.35 6.39
N LEU A 104 11.04 6.69 7.37
CA LEU A 104 10.78 5.28 7.65
C LEU A 104 9.71 5.08 8.73
N SER A 105 9.48 6.07 9.57
CA SER A 105 8.55 5.96 10.69
C SER A 105 7.12 6.20 10.26
N LEU A 106 6.21 5.32 10.65
CA LEU A 106 4.79 5.46 10.42
C LEU A 106 4.09 5.99 11.67
N GLU A 107 3.14 6.90 11.46
CA GLU A 107 2.36 7.47 12.54
C GLU A 107 1.31 6.50 13.06
N PRO A 108 0.81 6.68 14.31
CA PRO A 108 -0.06 5.69 14.96
C PRO A 108 -1.34 5.35 14.22
N ASP A 109 -1.97 6.30 13.53
CA ASP A 109 -3.19 6.04 12.77
C ASP A 109 -2.96 5.05 11.62
N ILE A 110 -1.79 5.16 10.96
CA ILE A 110 -1.40 4.25 9.89
C ILE A 110 -1.09 2.89 10.47
N VAL A 111 -0.33 2.83 11.56
CA VAL A 111 0.02 1.57 12.23
C VAL A 111 -1.25 0.84 12.67
N GLU A 112 -2.23 1.57 13.22
CA GLU A 112 -3.51 1.00 13.62
C GLU A 112 -4.26 0.40 12.44
N PHE A 113 -4.30 1.11 11.30
CA PHE A 113 -4.91 0.61 10.08
C PHE A 113 -4.25 -0.70 9.63
N LEU A 114 -2.93 -0.73 9.58
CA LEU A 114 -2.18 -1.92 9.17
C LEU A 114 -2.47 -3.11 10.10
N TYR A 115 -2.52 -2.85 11.40
CA TYR A 115 -2.81 -3.87 12.39
C TYR A 115 -4.23 -4.44 12.21
N LYS A 116 -5.23 -3.57 12.08
CA LYS A 116 -6.63 -3.98 11.96
C LYS A 116 -6.92 -4.75 10.67
N THR A 117 -6.22 -4.44 9.61
CA THR A 117 -6.39 -5.11 8.31
C THR A 117 -5.43 -6.29 8.13
N GLN A 118 -4.55 -6.52 9.09
CA GLN A 118 -3.48 -7.53 8.99
C GLN A 118 -2.66 -7.33 7.72
N THR A 119 -2.32 -6.07 7.45
CA THR A 119 -1.49 -5.67 6.32
C THR A 119 -0.04 -5.62 6.77
N GLU A 120 0.84 -6.23 6.00
CA GLU A 120 2.27 -6.17 6.23
C GLU A 120 2.84 -4.89 5.63
N ASP A 121 3.77 -4.25 6.34
CA ASP A 121 4.51 -3.10 5.85
C ASP A 121 5.77 -3.59 5.15
N ASP A 122 5.80 -3.43 3.83
CA ASP A 122 6.94 -3.85 3.01
C ASP A 122 7.72 -2.61 2.59
N LEU A 123 8.83 -2.40 3.26
CA LEU A 123 9.72 -1.27 3.01
C LEU A 123 10.92 -1.75 2.20
N ASP A 124 10.99 -1.28 0.97
CA ASP A 124 12.09 -1.56 0.06
C ASP A 124 12.64 -0.23 -0.46
N TYR A 125 13.89 0.09 -0.16
CA TYR A 125 14.44 1.39 -0.51
C TYR A 125 15.72 1.28 -1.31
N TYR A 126 15.95 2.31 -2.11
CA TYR A 126 17.15 2.46 -2.91
C TYR A 126 17.99 3.62 -2.39
N ILE A 127 19.29 3.42 -2.31
CA ILE A 127 20.24 4.49 -2.01
C ILE A 127 20.89 4.90 -3.33
N LEU A 128 20.69 6.16 -3.66
CA LEU A 128 21.23 6.73 -4.89
C LEU A 128 22.64 7.30 -4.69
#